data_608cd44d8ed1d532b34bc8b1466c8f0a
#
_entry.id   608cd44d8ed1d532b34bc8b1466c8f0a
#
_cell.length_a   1.000
_cell.length_b   1.000
_cell.length_c   1.000
_cell.angle_alpha   90.00
_cell.angle_beta   90.00
_cell.angle_gamma   90.00
#
_symmetry.space_group_name_H-M   'P 1'
#
loop_
_entity.id
_entity.type
_entity.pdbx_description
1 polymer ?
#
loop_
_entity_poly.entity_id
_entity_poly.type
_entity_poly.pdbx_seq_one_letter_code
_entity_poly.pdbx_strand_id
1 'polypeptide(L)'
;MNFDLTEEHKMIRDAARDFAQNELLDGVIERDENQTFPQEQIKKLAGLGFLGMMVSPEYGGGGMDTISYVLAMEEISKVDASTAVIMSVNNSLVCWGLETFGSKEQKDKYLRKLATGEIIGAFCLSEPEAGSDATSQQTTAIDKGDHYLLNGTKNWITNGNSASFYFVIAQTDVSLGHKGINAFILEKDMPGFIVGKKENKLGIRGSDTHSIMFTDVKVPKENRIGEDGFGFSFAMKTLSGGRIGIASQALGIASGSYELALKYSKERKAFGKEISKHQAIAFKLADMATEIDAARLLCLKAAWLKDNGLNYDKEGAMAKVFASETAMKSSTEAVQIHGGYGFVKEYHVERLMRDAKITQIYEGTSEIQRIVISRSILK
;
A
#
# COMPACT_ATOMS: atom_id res chain seq x y z
N MET A 1 -22.44 16.51 11.77
CA MET A 1 -21.24 15.84 11.26
C MET A 1 -20.08 16.39 12.09
N ASN A 2 -19.36 15.54 12.79
CA ASN A 2 -18.18 15.95 13.55
C ASN A 2 -16.92 15.57 12.76
N PHE A 3 -16.03 16.54 12.54
CA PHE A 3 -14.74 16.36 11.86
C PHE A 3 -13.57 16.22 12.85
N ASP A 4 -13.85 16.33 14.16
CA ASP A 4 -12.82 16.23 15.17
C ASP A 4 -12.36 14.77 15.32
N LEU A 5 -11.04 14.59 15.34
CA LEU A 5 -10.43 13.32 15.68
C LEU A 5 -10.61 13.04 17.17
N THR A 6 -10.88 11.80 17.52
CA THR A 6 -10.89 11.34 18.92
C THR A 6 -9.49 11.46 19.53
N GLU A 7 -9.38 11.39 20.85
CA GLU A 7 -8.06 11.40 21.51
C GLU A 7 -7.22 10.19 21.10
N GLU A 8 -7.83 9.04 20.91
CA GLU A 8 -7.15 7.83 20.39
C GLU A 8 -6.58 8.05 18.99
N HIS A 9 -7.39 8.60 18.06
CA HIS A 9 -6.93 8.95 16.71
C HIS A 9 -5.72 9.92 16.74
N LYS A 10 -5.76 10.91 17.63
CA LYS A 10 -4.66 11.87 17.80
C LYS A 10 -3.40 11.17 18.32
N MET A 11 -3.54 10.31 19.33
CA MET A 11 -2.41 9.55 19.90
C MET A 11 -1.75 8.66 18.84
N ILE A 12 -2.53 7.94 18.04
CA ILE A 12 -2.01 7.08 16.97
C ILE A 12 -1.31 7.90 15.88
N ARG A 13 -1.93 8.98 15.43
CA ARG A 13 -1.33 9.92 14.46
C ARG A 13 0.00 10.47 14.99
N ASP A 14 0.03 10.92 16.22
CA ASP A 14 1.21 11.55 16.81
C ASP A 14 2.32 10.51 17.04
N ALA A 15 1.99 9.28 17.46
CA ALA A 15 2.94 8.17 17.54
C ALA A 15 3.54 7.81 16.16
N ALA A 16 2.71 7.79 15.11
CA ALA A 16 3.18 7.56 13.75
C ALA A 16 4.09 8.68 13.24
N ARG A 17 3.76 9.95 13.55
CA ARG A 17 4.59 11.11 13.25
C ARG A 17 5.93 11.04 13.96
N ASP A 18 5.92 10.78 15.25
CA ASP A 18 7.14 10.69 16.05
C ASP A 18 8.05 9.58 15.53
N PHE A 19 7.47 8.42 15.21
CA PHE A 19 8.23 7.34 14.59
C PHE A 19 8.81 7.76 13.23
N ALA A 20 8.02 8.38 12.36
CA ALA A 20 8.48 8.81 11.05
C ALA A 20 9.64 9.82 11.14
N GLN A 21 9.55 10.79 12.04
CA GLN A 21 10.57 11.82 12.20
C GLN A 21 11.83 11.30 12.89
N ASN A 22 11.72 10.41 13.88
CA ASN A 22 12.86 9.98 14.68
C ASN A 22 13.53 8.70 14.14
N GLU A 23 12.80 7.83 13.42
CA GLU A 23 13.31 6.53 13.01
C GLU A 23 13.40 6.35 11.48
N LEU A 24 12.65 7.13 10.69
CA LEU A 24 12.65 6.99 9.23
C LEU A 24 13.43 8.12 8.54
N LEU A 25 13.31 9.36 9.01
CA LEU A 25 13.86 10.52 8.32
C LEU A 25 15.38 10.41 8.13
N ASP A 26 16.08 10.00 9.20
CA ASP A 26 17.51 9.71 9.09
C ASP A 26 17.75 8.48 8.20
N GLY A 27 18.65 8.60 7.26
CA GLY A 27 19.03 7.55 6.33
C GLY A 27 18.01 7.21 5.23
N VAL A 28 16.85 7.92 5.12
CA VAL A 28 15.84 7.61 4.08
C VAL A 28 16.39 7.83 2.66
N ILE A 29 17.21 8.85 2.44
CA ILE A 29 17.86 9.12 1.14
C ILE A 29 18.82 7.98 0.81
N GLU A 30 19.64 7.57 1.75
CA GLU A 30 20.59 6.46 1.57
C GLU A 30 19.88 5.14 1.29
N ARG A 31 18.79 4.84 2.02
CA ARG A 31 17.97 3.65 1.75
C ARG A 31 17.36 3.67 0.36
N ASP A 32 16.87 4.84 -0.10
CA ASP A 32 16.35 5.00 -1.45
C ASP A 32 17.44 4.79 -2.50
N GLU A 33 18.58 5.44 -2.36
CA GLU A 33 19.70 5.33 -3.31
C GLU A 33 20.23 3.91 -3.42
N ASN A 34 20.47 3.25 -2.30
CA ASN A 34 21.02 1.90 -2.24
C ASN A 34 19.94 0.82 -2.39
N GLN A 35 18.66 1.22 -2.51
CA GLN A 35 17.52 0.28 -2.59
C GLN A 35 17.50 -0.67 -1.38
N THR A 36 17.81 -0.18 -0.20
CA THR A 36 17.93 -0.99 1.02
C THR A 36 16.56 -1.15 1.69
N PHE A 37 16.16 -2.40 1.92
CA PHE A 37 14.94 -2.70 2.68
C PHE A 37 15.11 -2.25 4.14
N PRO A 38 14.14 -1.51 4.73
CA PRO A 38 14.24 -0.89 6.05
C PRO A 38 13.98 -1.90 7.18
N GLN A 39 14.77 -2.97 7.28
CA GLN A 39 14.53 -4.12 8.17
C GLN A 39 14.41 -3.71 9.65
N GLU A 40 15.31 -2.84 10.12
CA GLU A 40 15.31 -2.39 11.51
C GLU A 40 14.13 -1.47 11.81
N GLN A 41 13.76 -0.61 10.86
CA GLN A 41 12.60 0.26 10.98
C GLN A 41 11.30 -0.54 11.00
N ILE A 42 11.20 -1.60 10.17
CA ILE A 42 10.05 -2.51 10.17
C ILE A 42 9.93 -3.25 11.51
N LYS A 43 11.03 -3.70 12.11
CA LYS A 43 10.99 -4.31 13.45
C LYS A 43 10.50 -3.33 14.54
N LYS A 44 10.97 -2.07 14.49
CA LYS A 44 10.50 -1.04 15.41
C LYS A 44 9.04 -0.70 15.20
N LEU A 45 8.59 -0.62 13.94
CA LEU A 45 7.19 -0.40 13.57
C LEU A 45 6.28 -1.55 14.07
N ALA A 46 6.77 -2.79 13.99
CA ALA A 46 6.13 -3.97 14.56
C ALA A 46 5.98 -3.85 16.09
N GLY A 47 7.03 -3.37 16.78
CA GLY A 47 7.00 -3.13 18.23
C GLY A 47 5.96 -2.09 18.67
N LEU A 48 5.56 -1.18 17.77
CA LEU A 48 4.45 -0.22 17.98
C LEU A 48 3.07 -0.80 17.62
N GLY A 49 3.01 -2.04 17.13
CA GLY A 49 1.76 -2.66 16.69
C GLY A 49 1.28 -2.22 15.30
N PHE A 50 2.09 -1.49 14.53
CA PHE A 50 1.67 -0.91 13.26
C PHE A 50 1.65 -1.89 12.09
N LEU A 51 2.13 -3.13 12.27
CA LEU A 51 2.00 -4.17 11.25
C LEU A 51 0.69 -4.97 11.34
N GLY A 52 -0.04 -4.85 12.46
CA GLY A 52 -1.32 -5.50 12.69
C GLY A 52 -2.37 -4.56 13.28
N MET A 53 -2.40 -3.30 12.82
CA MET A 53 -3.25 -2.24 13.41
C MET A 53 -4.71 -2.64 13.51
N MET A 54 -5.28 -3.16 12.42
CA MET A 54 -6.70 -3.48 12.29
C MET A 54 -7.03 -4.93 12.70
N VAL A 55 -6.02 -5.75 13.00
CA VAL A 55 -6.21 -7.15 13.43
C VAL A 55 -6.73 -7.18 14.85
N SER A 56 -7.65 -8.10 15.13
CA SER A 56 -8.23 -8.24 16.47
C SER A 56 -7.17 -8.56 17.53
N PRO A 57 -7.36 -8.10 18.79
CA PRO A 57 -6.44 -8.40 19.89
C PRO A 57 -6.30 -9.90 20.17
N GLU A 58 -7.29 -10.72 19.84
CA GLU A 58 -7.23 -12.19 19.93
C GLU A 58 -6.00 -12.74 19.19
N TYR A 59 -5.67 -12.16 18.04
CA TYR A 59 -4.51 -12.52 17.23
C TYR A 59 -3.31 -11.60 17.44
N GLY A 60 -3.29 -10.82 18.51
CA GLY A 60 -2.16 -9.95 18.87
C GLY A 60 -2.06 -8.66 18.05
N GLY A 61 -3.13 -8.28 17.36
CA GLY A 61 -3.25 -7.01 16.67
C GLY A 61 -3.73 -5.88 17.58
N GLY A 62 -3.76 -4.66 17.03
CA GLY A 62 -4.16 -3.45 17.73
C GLY A 62 -5.67 -3.28 17.92
N GLY A 63 -6.50 -3.97 17.13
CA GLY A 63 -7.96 -3.79 17.11
C GLY A 63 -8.40 -2.37 16.73
N MET A 64 -7.53 -1.61 16.07
CA MET A 64 -7.77 -0.22 15.68
C MET A 64 -8.70 -0.14 14.48
N ASP A 65 -9.40 0.97 14.35
CA ASP A 65 -10.25 1.25 13.21
C ASP A 65 -9.45 1.64 11.94
N THR A 66 -10.13 1.72 10.82
CA THR A 66 -9.51 2.10 9.53
C THR A 66 -9.13 3.58 9.51
N ILE A 67 -9.80 4.45 10.29
CA ILE A 67 -9.43 5.86 10.44
C ILE A 67 -8.03 5.97 11.07
N SER A 68 -7.77 5.24 12.15
CA SER A 68 -6.45 5.14 12.79
C SER A 68 -5.37 4.71 11.80
N TYR A 69 -5.68 3.69 10.98
CA TYR A 69 -4.77 3.22 9.93
C TYR A 69 -4.49 4.29 8.87
N VAL A 70 -5.50 5.03 8.41
CA VAL A 70 -5.33 6.14 7.45
C VAL A 70 -4.40 7.21 8.02
N LEU A 71 -4.59 7.60 9.27
CA LEU A 71 -3.76 8.63 9.93
C LEU A 71 -2.30 8.17 10.08
N ALA A 72 -2.07 6.92 10.48
CA ALA A 72 -0.72 6.38 10.58
C ALA A 72 -0.04 6.30 9.19
N MET A 73 -0.76 5.81 8.17
CA MET A 73 -0.27 5.75 6.80
C MET A 73 0.11 7.12 6.24
N GLU A 74 -0.68 8.16 6.52
CA GLU A 74 -0.37 9.53 6.12
C GLU A 74 0.96 9.98 6.73
N GLU A 75 1.12 9.88 8.05
CA GLU A 75 2.33 10.37 8.74
C GLU A 75 3.61 9.61 8.35
N ILE A 76 3.54 8.29 8.22
CA ILE A 76 4.68 7.48 7.74
C ILE A 76 5.05 7.86 6.30
N SER A 77 4.06 8.02 5.43
CA SER A 77 4.28 8.33 4.01
C SER A 77 4.81 9.73 3.75
N LYS A 78 4.59 10.69 4.64
CA LYS A 78 5.22 12.02 4.58
C LYS A 78 6.73 11.93 4.51
N VAL A 79 7.30 10.93 5.17
CA VAL A 79 8.75 10.74 5.31
C VAL A 79 9.26 9.61 4.44
N ASP A 80 8.65 8.43 4.49
CA ASP A 80 9.13 7.23 3.77
C ASP A 80 7.97 6.40 3.21
N ALA A 81 7.64 6.64 1.95
CA ALA A 81 6.60 5.90 1.24
C ALA A 81 6.97 4.42 1.02
N SER A 82 8.27 4.06 1.05
CA SER A 82 8.73 2.67 0.97
C SER A 82 8.34 1.88 2.22
N THR A 83 8.59 2.44 3.39
CA THR A 83 8.15 1.84 4.67
C THR A 83 6.63 1.77 4.75
N ALA A 84 5.93 2.82 4.29
CA ALA A 84 4.48 2.86 4.28
C ALA A 84 3.85 1.75 3.41
N VAL A 85 4.38 1.45 2.22
CA VAL A 85 3.82 0.38 1.38
C VAL A 85 4.06 -1.01 1.97
N ILE A 86 5.18 -1.24 2.65
CA ILE A 86 5.45 -2.48 3.37
C ILE A 86 4.38 -2.71 4.46
N MET A 87 4.13 -1.67 5.27
CA MET A 87 3.08 -1.64 6.29
C MET A 87 1.69 -1.85 5.67
N SER A 88 1.41 -1.17 4.55
CA SER A 88 0.10 -1.24 3.87
C SER A 88 -0.21 -2.66 3.37
N VAL A 89 0.70 -3.29 2.65
CA VAL A 89 0.50 -4.65 2.13
C VAL A 89 0.25 -5.64 3.27
N ASN A 90 1.03 -5.55 4.35
CA ASN A 90 0.86 -6.44 5.49
C ASN A 90 -0.52 -6.26 6.17
N ASN A 91 -0.95 -5.01 6.43
CA ASN A 91 -2.23 -4.72 7.10
C ASN A 91 -3.44 -4.96 6.20
N SER A 92 -3.49 -4.27 5.04
CA SER A 92 -4.71 -4.14 4.25
C SER A 92 -4.95 -5.28 3.27
N LEU A 93 -3.88 -5.95 2.81
CA LEU A 93 -4.01 -7.07 1.87
C LEU A 93 -3.85 -8.42 2.58
N VAL A 94 -2.82 -8.56 3.41
CA VAL A 94 -2.47 -9.86 4.00
C VAL A 94 -3.26 -10.11 5.28
N CYS A 95 -3.07 -9.31 6.33
CA CYS A 95 -3.75 -9.52 7.61
C CYS A 95 -5.26 -9.44 7.46
N TRP A 96 -5.77 -8.39 6.81
CA TRP A 96 -7.20 -8.23 6.60
C TRP A 96 -7.80 -9.38 5.77
N GLY A 97 -7.11 -9.80 4.70
CA GLY A 97 -7.56 -10.91 3.87
C GLY A 97 -7.62 -12.23 4.62
N LEU A 98 -6.59 -12.51 5.45
CA LEU A 98 -6.53 -13.72 6.26
C LEU A 98 -7.58 -13.69 7.39
N GLU A 99 -7.72 -12.57 8.10
CA GLU A 99 -8.68 -12.45 9.21
C GLU A 99 -10.12 -12.58 8.71
N THR A 100 -10.42 -12.00 7.55
CA THR A 100 -11.79 -11.99 7.00
C THR A 100 -12.18 -13.32 6.36
N PHE A 101 -11.27 -13.96 5.62
CA PHE A 101 -11.59 -15.10 4.75
C PHE A 101 -10.86 -16.39 5.09
N GLY A 102 -9.83 -16.34 5.93
CA GLY A 102 -9.10 -17.53 6.35
C GLY A 102 -9.93 -18.43 7.26
N SER A 103 -9.67 -19.74 7.22
CA SER A 103 -10.20 -20.69 8.19
C SER A 103 -9.62 -20.41 9.59
N LYS A 104 -10.23 -21.01 10.63
CA LYS A 104 -9.70 -20.88 11.98
C LYS A 104 -8.25 -21.38 12.07
N GLU A 105 -7.96 -22.51 11.46
CA GLU A 105 -6.64 -23.14 11.44
C GLU A 105 -5.61 -22.26 10.74
N GLN A 106 -5.99 -21.64 9.61
CA GLN A 106 -5.14 -20.70 8.88
C GLN A 106 -4.84 -19.45 9.73
N LYS A 107 -5.84 -18.89 10.40
CA LYS A 107 -5.68 -17.74 11.31
C LYS A 107 -4.79 -18.10 12.50
N ASP A 108 -5.04 -19.21 13.16
CA ASP A 108 -4.28 -19.68 14.32
C ASP A 108 -2.79 -19.91 13.94
N LYS A 109 -2.52 -20.39 12.72
CA LYS A 109 -1.16 -20.65 12.24
C LYS A 109 -0.38 -19.38 11.89
N TYR A 110 -1.01 -18.39 11.26
CA TYR A 110 -0.30 -17.29 10.61
C TYR A 110 -0.64 -15.90 11.13
N LEU A 111 -1.91 -15.63 11.51
CA LEU A 111 -2.38 -14.26 11.69
C LEU A 111 -1.66 -13.53 12.83
N ARG A 112 -1.40 -14.22 13.95
CA ARG A 112 -0.64 -13.65 15.07
C ARG A 112 0.76 -13.24 14.64
N LYS A 113 1.47 -14.09 13.92
CA LYS A 113 2.83 -13.81 13.46
C LYS A 113 2.90 -12.62 12.50
N LEU A 114 1.90 -12.49 11.63
CA LEU A 114 1.75 -11.37 10.71
C LEU A 114 1.42 -10.06 11.45
N ALA A 115 0.48 -10.11 12.39
CA ALA A 115 0.05 -8.95 13.17
C ALA A 115 1.15 -8.39 14.07
N THR A 116 1.94 -9.26 14.68
CA THR A 116 3.08 -8.88 15.55
C THR A 116 4.35 -8.55 14.77
N GLY A 117 4.36 -8.78 13.44
CA GLY A 117 5.54 -8.54 12.60
C GLY A 117 6.68 -9.56 12.80
N GLU A 118 6.41 -10.71 13.42
CA GLU A 118 7.35 -11.85 13.44
C GLU A 118 7.66 -12.29 12.02
N ILE A 119 6.65 -12.30 11.17
CA ILE A 119 6.75 -12.44 9.70
C ILE A 119 5.98 -11.31 9.03
N ILE A 120 6.32 -11.02 7.78
CA ILE A 120 5.51 -10.17 6.91
C ILE A 120 4.99 -10.95 5.72
N GLY A 121 3.92 -10.43 5.11
CA GLY A 121 3.27 -11.09 4.00
C GLY A 121 3.36 -10.33 2.68
N ALA A 122 3.10 -11.07 1.60
CA ALA A 122 3.01 -10.56 0.24
C ALA A 122 1.71 -11.01 -0.44
N PHE A 123 1.26 -10.24 -1.43
CA PHE A 123 0.04 -10.50 -2.20
C PHE A 123 0.38 -10.66 -3.69
N CYS A 124 0.32 -11.88 -4.20
CA CYS A 124 0.78 -12.27 -5.52
C CYS A 124 -0.41 -12.40 -6.48
N LEU A 125 -0.84 -11.28 -7.08
CA LEU A 125 -1.91 -11.23 -8.09
C LEU A 125 -1.33 -11.05 -9.49
N SER A 126 -0.57 -9.96 -9.69
CA SER A 126 -0.13 -9.53 -11.03
C SER A 126 0.83 -10.51 -11.69
N GLU A 127 0.71 -10.65 -13.00
CA GLU A 127 1.54 -11.49 -13.85
C GLU A 127 2.09 -10.66 -15.03
N PRO A 128 3.07 -11.18 -15.80
CA PRO A 128 3.55 -10.48 -16.99
C PRO A 128 2.43 -10.03 -17.93
N GLU A 129 1.43 -10.88 -18.14
CA GLU A 129 0.32 -10.63 -19.06
C GLU A 129 -1.00 -10.25 -18.35
N ALA A 130 -1.04 -10.22 -17.02
CA ALA A 130 -2.25 -9.94 -16.24
C ALA A 130 -2.00 -8.87 -15.17
N GLY A 131 -2.20 -7.60 -15.54
CA GLY A 131 -2.18 -6.45 -14.65
C GLY A 131 -3.59 -5.91 -14.41
N SER A 132 -4.01 -4.89 -15.18
CA SER A 132 -5.37 -4.32 -15.11
C SER A 132 -6.45 -5.32 -15.48
N ASP A 133 -6.17 -6.23 -16.41
CA ASP A 133 -6.99 -7.42 -16.67
C ASP A 133 -6.58 -8.57 -15.73
N ALA A 134 -7.02 -8.49 -14.49
CA ALA A 134 -6.70 -9.48 -13.46
C ALA A 134 -7.41 -10.82 -13.65
N THR A 135 -8.27 -10.97 -14.67
CA THR A 135 -8.92 -12.24 -15.02
C THR A 135 -8.06 -13.11 -15.94
N SER A 136 -7.09 -12.51 -16.65
CA SER A 136 -6.22 -13.19 -17.62
C SER A 136 -5.04 -13.93 -16.98
N GLN A 137 -5.27 -14.56 -15.81
CA GLN A 137 -4.24 -15.30 -15.06
C GLN A 137 -3.71 -16.49 -15.87
N GLN A 138 -2.37 -16.59 -15.95
CA GLN A 138 -1.68 -17.71 -16.60
C GLN A 138 -1.07 -18.69 -15.56
N THR A 139 -0.84 -18.22 -14.32
CA THR A 139 -0.40 -19.10 -13.23
C THR A 139 -1.49 -20.12 -12.95
N THR A 140 -1.14 -21.41 -12.99
CA THR A 140 -2.06 -22.54 -12.82
C THR A 140 -1.86 -23.23 -11.48
N ALA A 141 -2.92 -23.79 -10.91
CA ALA A 141 -2.91 -24.64 -9.73
C ALA A 141 -3.75 -25.90 -10.03
N ILE A 142 -3.11 -26.92 -10.58
CA ILE A 142 -3.78 -28.16 -11.02
C ILE A 142 -4.11 -29.02 -9.79
N ASP A 143 -5.38 -29.38 -9.64
CA ASP A 143 -5.84 -30.28 -8.60
C ASP A 143 -5.31 -31.71 -8.81
N LYS A 144 -4.59 -32.26 -7.80
CA LYS A 144 -4.05 -33.63 -7.79
C LYS A 144 -4.73 -34.52 -6.76
N GLY A 145 -5.87 -34.09 -6.20
CA GLY A 145 -6.64 -34.84 -5.21
C GLY A 145 -6.28 -34.42 -3.77
N ASP A 146 -5.07 -34.68 -3.32
CA ASP A 146 -4.58 -34.34 -1.97
C ASP A 146 -3.84 -32.98 -1.90
N HIS A 147 -3.39 -32.46 -3.03
CA HIS A 147 -2.72 -31.16 -3.14
C HIS A 147 -3.03 -30.48 -4.47
N TYR A 148 -2.63 -29.22 -4.60
CA TYR A 148 -2.54 -28.51 -5.89
C TYR A 148 -1.08 -28.49 -6.35
N LEU A 149 -0.86 -28.61 -7.66
CA LEU A 149 0.44 -28.42 -8.29
C LEU A 149 0.45 -27.07 -8.97
N LEU A 150 1.22 -26.13 -8.40
CA LEU A 150 1.22 -24.74 -8.82
C LEU A 150 2.43 -24.42 -9.70
N ASN A 151 2.14 -23.81 -10.87
CA ASN A 151 3.13 -23.42 -11.88
C ASN A 151 2.81 -22.04 -12.44
N GLY A 152 3.83 -21.21 -12.64
CA GLY A 152 3.67 -19.89 -13.24
C GLY A 152 4.62 -18.83 -12.70
N THR A 153 4.29 -17.56 -12.98
CA THR A 153 5.13 -16.43 -12.56
C THR A 153 4.25 -15.25 -12.14
N LYS A 154 4.59 -14.65 -11.01
CA LYS A 154 3.99 -13.39 -10.52
C LYS A 154 5.01 -12.28 -10.60
N ASN A 155 4.55 -11.09 -11.01
CA ASN A 155 5.42 -9.92 -11.19
C ASN A 155 5.06 -8.78 -10.25
N TRP A 156 6.08 -7.95 -9.96
CA TRP A 156 5.98 -6.73 -9.15
C TRP A 156 5.44 -6.97 -7.74
N ILE A 157 5.88 -8.07 -7.11
CA ILE A 157 5.38 -8.44 -5.78
C ILE A 157 6.13 -7.64 -4.72
N THR A 158 5.39 -6.75 -4.05
CA THR A 158 5.86 -6.02 -2.87
C THR A 158 6.12 -7.00 -1.73
N ASN A 159 7.20 -6.80 -0.98
CA ASN A 159 7.72 -7.72 0.02
C ASN A 159 8.13 -9.08 -0.56
N GLY A 160 8.35 -9.16 -1.88
CA GLY A 160 8.55 -10.44 -2.57
C GLY A 160 9.72 -11.27 -2.05
N ASN A 161 10.78 -10.65 -1.55
CA ASN A 161 11.89 -11.35 -0.91
C ASN A 161 11.81 -11.34 0.63
N SER A 162 11.30 -10.27 1.22
CA SER A 162 11.28 -10.09 2.67
C SER A 162 10.12 -10.82 3.35
N ALA A 163 9.08 -11.19 2.61
CA ALA A 163 7.95 -11.96 3.14
C ALA A 163 8.32 -13.43 3.40
N SER A 164 7.58 -14.03 4.32
CA SER A 164 7.58 -15.48 4.56
C SER A 164 6.22 -16.11 4.25
N PHE A 165 5.17 -15.29 4.14
CA PHE A 165 3.79 -15.66 3.84
C PHE A 165 3.34 -15.00 2.54
N TYR A 166 2.71 -15.76 1.65
CA TYR A 166 2.27 -15.26 0.34
C TYR A 166 0.84 -15.70 0.07
N PHE A 167 -0.05 -14.74 -0.21
CA PHE A 167 -1.27 -15.06 -0.93
C PHE A 167 -0.96 -15.13 -2.41
N VAL A 168 -1.26 -16.24 -3.04
CA VAL A 168 -1.05 -16.47 -4.48
C VAL A 168 -2.38 -16.75 -5.16
N ILE A 169 -2.73 -15.93 -6.13
CA ILE A 169 -3.94 -16.10 -6.95
C ILE A 169 -3.56 -16.93 -8.17
N ALA A 170 -4.27 -18.02 -8.43
CA ALA A 170 -3.98 -18.91 -9.56
C ALA A 170 -5.24 -19.52 -10.16
N GLN A 171 -5.16 -19.88 -11.43
CA GLN A 171 -6.23 -20.49 -12.19
C GLN A 171 -6.22 -22.02 -12.01
N THR A 172 -7.34 -22.59 -11.56
CA THR A 172 -7.51 -24.05 -11.44
C THR A 172 -8.26 -24.64 -12.62
N ASP A 173 -9.16 -23.87 -13.24
CA ASP A 173 -9.94 -24.27 -14.41
C ASP A 173 -10.22 -23.08 -15.33
N VAL A 174 -9.47 -22.99 -16.43
CA VAL A 174 -9.61 -21.91 -17.42
C VAL A 174 -10.99 -21.86 -18.06
N SER A 175 -11.67 -23.03 -18.18
CA SER A 175 -12.99 -23.11 -18.82
C SER A 175 -14.08 -22.36 -18.05
N LEU A 176 -13.88 -22.15 -16.73
CA LEU A 176 -14.77 -21.42 -15.84
C LEU A 176 -14.49 -19.91 -15.78
N GLY A 177 -13.49 -19.40 -16.52
CA GLY A 177 -13.09 -18.00 -16.51
C GLY A 177 -12.72 -17.55 -15.09
N HIS A 178 -13.23 -16.41 -14.64
CA HIS A 178 -12.92 -15.89 -13.30
C HIS A 178 -13.43 -16.78 -12.15
N LYS A 179 -14.38 -17.68 -12.39
CA LYS A 179 -14.86 -18.65 -11.41
C LYS A 179 -13.91 -19.85 -11.23
N GLY A 180 -12.94 -20.02 -12.13
CA GLY A 180 -11.89 -21.01 -11.96
C GLY A 180 -10.65 -20.46 -11.24
N ILE A 181 -10.68 -19.21 -10.80
CA ILE A 181 -9.56 -18.59 -10.08
C ILE A 181 -9.69 -18.84 -8.58
N ASN A 182 -8.62 -19.34 -7.98
CA ASN A 182 -8.51 -19.62 -6.55
C ASN A 182 -7.37 -18.81 -5.89
N ALA A 183 -7.41 -18.70 -4.57
CA ALA A 183 -6.38 -18.07 -3.76
C ALA A 183 -5.76 -19.11 -2.81
N PHE A 184 -4.44 -19.08 -2.68
CA PHE A 184 -3.67 -20.05 -1.91
C PHE A 184 -2.70 -19.36 -0.97
N ILE A 185 -2.45 -19.95 0.19
CA ILE A 185 -1.36 -19.59 1.09
C ILE A 185 -0.12 -20.40 0.70
N LEU A 186 0.98 -19.72 0.41
CA LEU A 186 2.30 -20.33 0.22
C LEU A 186 3.29 -19.79 1.25
N GLU A 187 4.28 -20.61 1.58
CA GLU A 187 5.44 -20.25 2.39
C GLU A 187 6.69 -20.19 1.50
N LYS A 188 7.65 -19.33 1.84
CA LYS A 188 8.83 -19.07 1.01
C LYS A 188 9.72 -20.29 0.79
N ASP A 189 9.74 -21.21 1.75
CA ASP A 189 10.59 -22.39 1.76
C ASP A 189 9.96 -23.61 1.07
N MET A 190 8.77 -23.48 0.50
CA MET A 190 8.15 -24.55 -0.28
C MET A 190 9.02 -24.91 -1.48
N PRO A 191 9.32 -26.21 -1.71
CA PRO A 191 10.09 -26.65 -2.88
C PRO A 191 9.46 -26.13 -4.19
N GLY A 192 10.27 -25.54 -5.07
CA GLY A 192 9.81 -24.96 -6.34
C GLY A 192 9.36 -23.52 -6.25
N PHE A 193 9.29 -22.92 -5.05
CA PHE A 193 9.08 -21.48 -4.86
C PHE A 193 10.40 -20.73 -5.06
N ILE A 194 10.46 -19.83 -6.03
CA ILE A 194 11.69 -19.15 -6.42
C ILE A 194 11.44 -17.63 -6.41
N VAL A 195 12.18 -16.92 -5.56
CA VAL A 195 12.24 -15.45 -5.60
C VAL A 195 13.14 -15.05 -6.76
N GLY A 196 12.58 -14.33 -7.72
CA GLY A 196 13.29 -13.87 -8.89
C GLY A 196 14.06 -12.56 -8.67
N LYS A 197 14.36 -11.86 -9.75
CA LYS A 197 15.14 -10.63 -9.72
C LYS A 197 14.44 -9.52 -8.97
N LYS A 198 15.21 -8.72 -8.20
CA LYS A 198 14.76 -7.45 -7.63
C LYS A 198 14.56 -6.41 -8.74
N GLU A 199 13.44 -5.71 -8.69
CA GLU A 199 13.13 -4.65 -9.65
C GLU A 199 13.88 -3.35 -9.32
N ASN A 200 14.52 -2.75 -10.34
CA ASN A 200 15.10 -1.41 -10.25
C ASN A 200 14.04 -0.37 -10.59
N LYS A 201 13.46 0.25 -9.58
CA LYS A 201 12.26 1.08 -9.69
C LYS A 201 12.57 2.58 -9.78
N LEU A 202 11.64 3.34 -10.32
CA LEU A 202 11.66 4.81 -10.33
C LEU A 202 11.60 5.38 -8.90
N GLY A 203 10.66 4.93 -8.08
CA GLY A 203 10.39 5.36 -6.71
C GLY A 203 10.12 4.20 -5.78
N ILE A 204 9.79 4.50 -4.53
CA ILE A 204 9.65 3.53 -3.41
C ILE A 204 10.77 2.49 -3.39
N ARG A 205 12.00 2.96 -3.60
CA ARG A 205 13.15 2.11 -3.88
C ARG A 205 13.60 1.31 -2.66
N GLY A 206 13.30 1.78 -1.45
CA GLY A 206 13.54 1.07 -0.20
C GLY A 206 12.62 -0.14 0.02
N SER A 207 11.47 -0.21 -0.66
CA SER A 207 10.61 -1.40 -0.65
C SER A 207 11.16 -2.44 -1.62
N ASP A 208 11.30 -3.70 -1.20
CA ASP A 208 11.68 -4.77 -2.12
C ASP A 208 10.48 -5.17 -3.01
N THR A 209 10.77 -5.33 -4.27
CA THR A 209 9.78 -5.74 -5.27
C THR A 209 10.43 -6.78 -6.18
N HIS A 210 9.82 -7.95 -6.27
CA HIS A 210 10.39 -9.09 -6.99
C HIS A 210 9.35 -9.76 -7.89
N SER A 211 9.84 -10.45 -8.92
CA SER A 211 9.09 -11.54 -9.52
C SER A 211 9.15 -12.77 -8.64
N ILE A 212 8.11 -13.60 -8.66
CA ILE A 212 8.05 -14.88 -7.97
C ILE A 212 7.72 -15.95 -9.01
N MET A 213 8.52 -17.00 -9.07
CA MET A 213 8.32 -18.11 -9.99
C MET A 213 7.96 -19.36 -9.21
N PHE A 214 7.07 -20.14 -9.78
CA PHE A 214 6.59 -21.40 -9.23
C PHE A 214 6.88 -22.51 -10.24
N THR A 215 7.58 -23.56 -9.79
CA THR A 215 7.87 -24.74 -10.59
C THR A 215 7.47 -25.96 -9.79
N ASP A 216 6.34 -26.56 -10.17
CA ASP A 216 5.79 -27.75 -9.51
C ASP A 216 5.65 -27.62 -7.98
N VAL A 217 5.26 -26.44 -7.51
CA VAL A 217 5.04 -26.21 -6.07
C VAL A 217 3.83 -27.01 -5.60
N LYS A 218 4.04 -27.92 -4.66
CA LYS A 218 2.94 -28.66 -4.03
C LYS A 218 2.31 -27.85 -2.92
N VAL A 219 1.06 -27.45 -3.14
CA VAL A 219 0.27 -26.65 -2.20
C VAL A 219 -0.79 -27.53 -1.56
N PRO A 220 -0.76 -27.73 -0.23
CA PRO A 220 -1.77 -28.52 0.48
C PRO A 220 -3.19 -27.97 0.25
N LYS A 221 -4.19 -28.86 0.27
CA LYS A 221 -5.60 -28.48 0.06
C LYS A 221 -6.09 -27.46 1.09
N GLU A 222 -5.67 -27.59 2.31
CA GLU A 222 -5.99 -26.71 3.43
C GLU A 222 -5.41 -25.30 3.29
N ASN A 223 -4.48 -25.08 2.37
CA ASN A 223 -3.91 -23.76 2.09
C ASN A 223 -4.77 -22.94 1.11
N ARG A 224 -5.84 -23.49 0.54
CA ARG A 224 -6.78 -22.72 -0.26
C ARG A 224 -7.64 -21.80 0.62
N ILE A 225 -7.84 -20.57 0.20
CA ILE A 225 -8.72 -19.59 0.86
C ILE A 225 -10.16 -19.76 0.35
N GLY A 226 -11.05 -20.04 1.27
CA GLY A 226 -12.47 -20.20 0.98
C GLY A 226 -12.80 -21.40 0.09
N GLU A 227 -13.96 -21.34 -0.55
CA GLU A 227 -14.46 -22.39 -1.42
C GLU A 227 -13.83 -22.31 -2.83
N ASP A 228 -14.02 -23.35 -3.61
CA ASP A 228 -13.53 -23.40 -5.00
C ASP A 228 -14.13 -22.27 -5.85
N GLY A 229 -13.30 -21.59 -6.63
CA GLY A 229 -13.69 -20.45 -7.45
C GLY A 229 -13.81 -19.13 -6.70
N PHE A 230 -13.51 -19.06 -5.41
CA PHE A 230 -13.63 -17.83 -4.61
C PHE A 230 -12.46 -16.86 -4.82
N GLY A 231 -11.32 -17.29 -5.39
CA GLY A 231 -10.07 -16.54 -5.40
C GLY A 231 -10.15 -15.18 -6.09
N PHE A 232 -10.91 -15.05 -7.19
CA PHE A 232 -11.09 -13.74 -7.83
C PHE A 232 -11.91 -12.78 -6.94
N SER A 233 -12.98 -13.27 -6.31
CA SER A 233 -13.78 -12.49 -5.36
C SER A 233 -12.96 -12.08 -4.14
N PHE A 234 -12.15 -13.01 -3.59
CA PHE A 234 -11.19 -12.74 -2.54
C PHE A 234 -10.25 -11.58 -2.92
N ALA A 235 -9.61 -11.68 -4.10
CA ALA A 235 -8.67 -10.66 -4.56
C ALA A 235 -9.34 -9.28 -4.71
N MET A 236 -10.53 -9.21 -5.32
CA MET A 236 -11.23 -7.93 -5.52
C MET A 236 -11.69 -7.30 -4.20
N LYS A 237 -12.20 -8.09 -3.25
CA LYS A 237 -12.61 -7.61 -1.92
C LYS A 237 -11.39 -7.11 -1.13
N THR A 238 -10.28 -7.83 -1.19
CA THR A 238 -9.02 -7.45 -0.54
C THR A 238 -8.47 -6.13 -1.10
N LEU A 239 -8.44 -5.99 -2.43
CA LEU A 239 -8.02 -4.76 -3.09
C LEU A 239 -8.93 -3.56 -2.81
N SER A 240 -10.22 -3.77 -2.49
CA SER A 240 -11.08 -2.66 -2.08
C SER A 240 -10.59 -1.99 -0.80
N GLY A 241 -10.14 -2.78 0.19
CA GLY A 241 -9.46 -2.27 1.39
C GLY A 241 -8.10 -1.65 1.10
N GLY A 242 -7.31 -2.28 0.22
CA GLY A 242 -6.00 -1.79 -0.21
C GLY A 242 -6.04 -0.40 -0.85
N ARG A 243 -7.10 -0.07 -1.61
CA ARG A 243 -7.30 1.28 -2.19
C ARG A 243 -7.28 2.38 -1.14
N ILE A 244 -7.84 2.15 0.05
CA ILE A 244 -7.79 3.12 1.16
C ILE A 244 -6.33 3.30 1.62
N GLY A 245 -5.57 2.21 1.76
CA GLY A 245 -4.15 2.25 2.13
C GLY A 245 -3.31 3.06 1.14
N ILE A 246 -3.49 2.82 -0.16
CA ILE A 246 -2.75 3.55 -1.21
C ILE A 246 -3.21 5.01 -1.32
N ALA A 247 -4.49 5.29 -1.13
CA ALA A 247 -4.98 6.68 -1.04
C ALA A 247 -4.32 7.44 0.11
N SER A 248 -4.18 6.79 1.27
CA SER A 248 -3.54 7.36 2.46
C SER A 248 -2.03 7.53 2.28
N GLN A 249 -1.36 6.60 1.60
CA GLN A 249 0.04 6.73 1.23
C GLN A 249 0.24 7.93 0.28
N ALA A 250 -0.59 8.06 -0.75
CA ALA A 250 -0.54 9.17 -1.69
C ALA A 250 -0.79 10.52 -0.97
N LEU A 251 -1.79 10.55 -0.08
CA LEU A 251 -2.06 11.70 0.77
C LEU A 251 -0.84 12.09 1.60
N GLY A 252 -0.14 11.13 2.21
CA GLY A 252 1.08 11.38 2.97
C GLY A 252 2.21 11.95 2.10
N ILE A 253 2.43 11.41 0.90
CA ILE A 253 3.41 11.95 -0.06
C ILE A 253 3.07 13.39 -0.44
N ALA A 254 1.79 13.70 -0.70
CA ALA A 254 1.34 15.05 -1.00
C ALA A 254 1.58 16.00 0.18
N SER A 255 1.19 15.58 1.40
CA SER A 255 1.35 16.35 2.64
C SER A 255 2.81 16.62 2.95
N GLY A 256 3.69 15.62 2.86
CA GLY A 256 5.13 15.78 3.06
C GLY A 256 5.77 16.72 2.03
N SER A 257 5.38 16.60 0.77
CA SER A 257 5.83 17.51 -0.30
C SER A 257 5.42 18.97 -0.03
N TYR A 258 4.18 19.16 0.42
CA TYR A 258 3.66 20.48 0.80
C TYR A 258 4.40 21.07 2.00
N GLU A 259 4.60 20.29 3.07
CA GLU A 259 5.29 20.76 4.28
C GLU A 259 6.72 21.22 3.97
N LEU A 260 7.45 20.45 3.15
CA LEU A 260 8.79 20.81 2.69
C LEU A 260 8.79 22.07 1.83
N ALA A 261 7.87 22.17 0.86
CA ALA A 261 7.74 23.35 0.00
C ALA A 261 7.37 24.60 0.79
N LEU A 262 6.43 24.50 1.75
CA LEU A 262 6.02 25.58 2.63
C LEU A 262 7.20 26.08 3.48
N LYS A 263 7.95 25.16 4.10
CA LYS A 263 9.13 25.50 4.90
C LYS A 263 10.17 26.22 4.04
N TYR A 264 10.58 25.61 2.93
CA TYR A 264 11.57 26.18 2.02
C TYR A 264 11.16 27.57 1.51
N SER A 265 9.90 27.75 1.15
CA SER A 265 9.40 29.02 0.63
C SER A 265 9.48 30.20 1.62
N LYS A 266 9.45 29.92 2.93
CA LYS A 266 9.60 30.92 4.00
C LYS A 266 11.06 31.25 4.32
N GLU A 267 11.98 30.34 3.98
CA GLU A 267 13.43 30.50 4.25
C GLU A 267 14.16 31.08 3.04
N ARG A 268 13.82 30.63 1.84
CA ARG A 268 14.48 31.03 0.59
C ARG A 268 14.07 32.44 0.18
N LYS A 269 15.06 33.28 -0.13
CA LYS A 269 14.87 34.65 -0.62
C LYS A 269 15.25 34.76 -2.11
N ALA A 270 14.44 35.49 -2.86
CA ALA A 270 14.68 35.92 -4.24
C ALA A 270 14.00 37.27 -4.48
N PHE A 271 14.61 38.12 -5.31
CA PHE A 271 14.13 39.47 -5.60
C PHE A 271 13.89 40.30 -4.30
N GLY A 272 14.78 40.18 -3.34
CA GLY A 272 14.79 40.97 -2.10
C GLY A 272 13.82 40.54 -1.01
N LYS A 273 13.05 39.46 -1.18
CA LYS A 273 12.08 38.95 -0.18
C LYS A 273 12.00 37.43 -0.19
N GLU A 274 11.36 36.85 0.83
CA GLU A 274 11.04 35.42 0.88
C GLU A 274 10.19 35.02 -0.34
N ILE A 275 10.46 33.84 -0.93
CA ILE A 275 9.71 33.42 -2.14
C ILE A 275 8.25 33.18 -1.84
N SER A 276 7.85 32.85 -0.61
CA SER A 276 6.45 32.76 -0.17
C SER A 276 5.67 34.07 -0.34
N LYS A 277 6.35 35.22 -0.40
CA LYS A 277 5.73 36.54 -0.59
C LYS A 277 5.50 36.89 -2.07
N HIS A 278 5.89 36.01 -3.00
CA HIS A 278 5.54 36.12 -4.41
C HIS A 278 4.21 35.42 -4.66
N GLN A 279 3.24 36.14 -5.26
CA GLN A 279 1.88 35.65 -5.45
C GLN A 279 1.82 34.29 -6.18
N ALA A 280 2.68 34.09 -7.19
CA ALA A 280 2.75 32.85 -7.93
C ALA A 280 3.11 31.63 -7.04
N ILE A 281 3.98 31.81 -6.03
CA ILE A 281 4.33 30.76 -5.07
C ILE A 281 3.21 30.60 -4.04
N ALA A 282 2.66 31.70 -3.53
CA ALA A 282 1.56 31.67 -2.57
C ALA A 282 0.33 30.92 -3.11
N PHE A 283 0.00 31.12 -4.39
CA PHE A 283 -1.13 30.41 -5.04
C PHE A 283 -0.86 28.91 -5.17
N LYS A 284 0.34 28.49 -5.58
CA LYS A 284 0.71 27.07 -5.61
C LYS A 284 0.52 26.41 -4.23
N LEU A 285 0.99 27.06 -3.16
CA LEU A 285 0.82 26.55 -1.79
C LEU A 285 -0.64 26.49 -1.36
N ALA A 286 -1.46 27.47 -1.74
CA ALA A 286 -2.90 27.47 -1.45
C ALA A 286 -3.63 26.34 -2.17
N ASP A 287 -3.32 26.12 -3.45
CA ASP A 287 -3.89 25.01 -4.24
C ASP A 287 -3.49 23.65 -3.65
N MET A 288 -2.19 23.46 -3.34
CA MET A 288 -1.71 22.23 -2.70
C MET A 288 -2.45 21.96 -1.38
N ALA A 289 -2.57 22.96 -0.50
CA ALA A 289 -3.26 22.81 0.77
C ALA A 289 -4.73 22.42 0.58
N THR A 290 -5.43 23.05 -0.37
CA THR A 290 -6.84 22.77 -0.66
C THR A 290 -7.05 21.36 -1.19
N GLU A 291 -6.23 20.93 -2.14
CA GLU A 291 -6.34 19.59 -2.74
C GLU A 291 -5.96 18.48 -1.75
N ILE A 292 -4.95 18.69 -0.90
CA ILE A 292 -4.56 17.76 0.15
C ILE A 292 -5.69 17.58 1.17
N ASP A 293 -6.35 18.68 1.56
CA ASP A 293 -7.45 18.59 2.52
C ASP A 293 -8.67 17.88 1.92
N ALA A 294 -8.98 18.13 0.66
CA ALA A 294 -10.01 17.39 -0.06
C ALA A 294 -9.68 15.89 -0.19
N ALA A 295 -8.41 15.54 -0.47
CA ALA A 295 -7.94 14.15 -0.52
C ALA A 295 -8.08 13.46 0.84
N ARG A 296 -7.70 14.16 1.92
CA ARG A 296 -7.84 13.65 3.30
C ARG A 296 -9.29 13.35 3.64
N LEU A 297 -10.22 14.24 3.33
CA LEU A 297 -11.64 14.04 3.56
C LEU A 297 -12.19 12.83 2.79
N LEU A 298 -11.74 12.59 1.56
CA LEU A 298 -12.12 11.39 0.79
C LEU A 298 -11.57 10.11 1.42
N CYS A 299 -10.31 10.11 1.87
CA CYS A 299 -9.71 8.96 2.56
C CYS A 299 -10.46 8.63 3.86
N LEU A 300 -10.71 9.64 4.70
CA LEU A 300 -11.44 9.48 5.96
C LEU A 300 -12.89 9.03 5.74
N LYS A 301 -13.55 9.53 4.68
CA LYS A 301 -14.91 9.06 4.33
C LYS A 301 -14.91 7.58 3.96
N ALA A 302 -13.97 7.13 3.13
CA ALA A 302 -13.86 5.74 2.73
C ALA A 302 -13.56 4.83 3.94
N ALA A 303 -12.66 5.26 4.83
CA ALA A 303 -12.33 4.57 6.07
C ALA A 303 -13.55 4.46 6.99
N TRP A 304 -14.25 5.57 7.23
CA TRP A 304 -15.46 5.59 8.05
C TRP A 304 -16.56 4.66 7.54
N LEU A 305 -16.78 4.62 6.22
CA LEU A 305 -17.76 3.69 5.61
C LEU A 305 -17.38 2.23 5.90
N LYS A 306 -16.09 1.89 5.75
CA LYS A 306 -15.59 0.56 6.03
C LYS A 306 -15.79 0.17 7.51
N ASP A 307 -15.43 1.07 8.44
CA ASP A 307 -15.56 0.83 9.88
C ASP A 307 -17.01 0.66 10.33
N ASN A 308 -17.96 1.25 9.61
CA ASN A 308 -19.39 1.09 9.86
C ASN A 308 -20.03 -0.06 9.06
N GLY A 309 -19.25 -0.93 8.41
CA GLY A 309 -19.76 -2.07 7.65
C GLY A 309 -20.56 -1.69 6.39
N LEU A 310 -20.40 -0.46 5.90
CA LEU A 310 -21.08 0.05 4.72
C LEU A 310 -20.24 -0.22 3.46
N ASN A 311 -20.90 -0.18 2.29
CA ASN A 311 -20.18 -0.30 1.03
C ASN A 311 -19.30 0.94 0.80
N TYR A 312 -18.01 0.73 0.60
CA TYR A 312 -16.99 1.76 0.41
C TYR A 312 -16.22 1.63 -0.92
N ASP A 313 -16.61 0.71 -1.81
CA ASP A 313 -15.88 0.44 -3.06
C ASP A 313 -15.72 1.69 -3.93
N LYS A 314 -16.81 2.45 -4.09
CA LYS A 314 -16.82 3.70 -4.87
C LYS A 314 -15.99 4.79 -4.19
N GLU A 315 -16.20 5.00 -2.90
CA GLU A 315 -15.49 6.02 -2.13
C GLU A 315 -13.99 5.70 -2.00
N GLY A 316 -13.62 4.43 -1.82
CA GLY A 316 -12.23 3.98 -1.85
C GLY A 316 -11.56 4.24 -3.19
N ALA A 317 -12.28 3.99 -4.30
CA ALA A 317 -11.78 4.32 -5.65
C ALA A 317 -11.68 5.84 -5.88
N MET A 318 -12.65 6.63 -5.40
CA MET A 318 -12.59 8.10 -5.45
C MET A 318 -11.41 8.65 -4.65
N ALA A 319 -11.21 8.17 -3.42
CA ALA A 319 -10.09 8.55 -2.57
C ALA A 319 -8.76 8.24 -3.27
N LYS A 320 -8.62 7.03 -3.83
CA LYS A 320 -7.37 6.57 -4.46
C LYS A 320 -7.03 7.38 -5.70
N VAL A 321 -7.95 7.62 -6.60
CA VAL A 321 -7.66 8.39 -7.82
C VAL A 321 -7.36 9.85 -7.48
N PHE A 322 -8.14 10.47 -6.59
CA PHE A 322 -7.95 11.87 -6.24
C PHE A 322 -6.64 12.08 -5.47
N ALA A 323 -6.37 11.29 -4.44
CA ALA A 323 -5.15 11.42 -3.65
C ALA A 323 -3.89 11.15 -4.48
N SER A 324 -3.89 10.15 -5.38
CA SER A 324 -2.73 9.84 -6.21
C SER A 324 -2.44 10.93 -7.25
N GLU A 325 -3.45 11.58 -7.80
CA GLU A 325 -3.26 12.71 -8.72
C GLU A 325 -2.80 13.96 -7.95
N THR A 326 -3.37 14.21 -6.76
CA THR A 326 -2.91 15.27 -5.85
C THR A 326 -1.44 15.04 -5.43
N ALA A 327 -1.04 13.80 -5.12
CA ALA A 327 0.34 13.48 -4.76
C ALA A 327 1.32 13.81 -5.90
N MET A 328 0.99 13.41 -7.12
CA MET A 328 1.84 13.67 -8.28
C MET A 328 1.94 15.18 -8.56
N LYS A 329 0.83 15.91 -8.49
CA LYS A 329 0.79 17.37 -8.68
C LYS A 329 1.59 18.08 -7.59
N SER A 330 1.29 17.80 -6.32
CA SER A 330 1.92 18.45 -5.17
C SER A 330 3.42 18.19 -5.09
N SER A 331 3.87 16.97 -5.34
CA SER A 331 5.29 16.64 -5.33
C SER A 331 6.05 17.30 -6.50
N THR A 332 5.43 17.40 -7.68
CA THR A 332 6.00 18.14 -8.82
C THR A 332 6.12 19.63 -8.52
N GLU A 333 5.08 20.23 -7.92
CA GLU A 333 5.11 21.64 -7.53
C GLU A 333 6.12 21.90 -6.38
N ALA A 334 6.32 20.95 -5.48
CA ALA A 334 7.34 21.06 -4.44
C ALA A 334 8.75 21.11 -5.04
N VAL A 335 9.07 20.26 -6.02
CA VAL A 335 10.32 20.33 -6.78
C VAL A 335 10.46 21.69 -7.47
N GLN A 336 9.39 22.18 -8.12
CA GLN A 336 9.39 23.48 -8.81
C GLN A 336 9.61 24.65 -7.83
N ILE A 337 9.03 24.63 -6.66
CA ILE A 337 9.19 25.68 -5.61
C ILE A 337 10.64 25.68 -5.09
N HIS A 338 11.29 24.51 -4.96
CA HIS A 338 12.69 24.42 -4.57
C HIS A 338 13.65 24.86 -5.69
N GLY A 339 13.19 24.90 -6.95
CA GLY A 339 14.03 25.24 -8.11
C GLY A 339 15.20 24.27 -8.28
N GLY A 340 16.42 24.76 -8.52
CA GLY A 340 17.58 23.90 -8.68
C GLY A 340 17.86 22.96 -7.51
N TYR A 341 17.58 23.38 -6.29
CA TYR A 341 17.68 22.54 -5.10
C TYR A 341 16.65 21.41 -5.05
N GLY A 342 15.51 21.56 -5.69
CA GLY A 342 14.51 20.48 -5.81
C GLY A 342 14.92 19.37 -6.78
N PHE A 343 15.95 19.60 -7.59
CA PHE A 343 16.42 18.66 -8.62
C PHE A 343 17.62 17.81 -8.18
N VAL A 344 18.16 18.07 -6.98
CA VAL A 344 19.30 17.34 -6.43
C VAL A 344 18.87 16.44 -5.28
N LYS A 345 19.52 15.28 -5.16
CA LYS A 345 19.09 14.18 -4.29
C LYS A 345 19.22 14.45 -2.80
N GLU A 346 19.98 15.46 -2.41
CA GLU A 346 20.11 15.89 -1.02
C GLU A 346 18.83 16.50 -0.46
N TYR A 347 17.85 16.83 -1.35
CA TYR A 347 16.54 17.35 -0.96
C TYR A 347 15.46 16.30 -1.19
N HIS A 348 14.64 16.04 -0.16
CA HIS A 348 13.63 14.97 -0.17
C HIS A 348 12.55 15.11 -1.25
N VAL A 349 12.30 16.31 -1.79
CA VAL A 349 11.19 16.57 -2.71
C VAL A 349 11.28 15.81 -4.04
N GLU A 350 12.51 15.59 -4.57
CA GLU A 350 12.70 14.81 -5.80
C GLU A 350 12.33 13.34 -5.57
N ARG A 351 12.68 12.77 -4.40
CA ARG A 351 12.33 11.40 -4.02
C ARG A 351 10.82 11.24 -3.88
N LEU A 352 10.15 12.17 -3.20
CA LEU A 352 8.70 12.16 -3.04
C LEU A 352 7.98 12.25 -4.40
N MET A 353 8.52 12.99 -5.38
CA MET A 353 7.97 13.03 -6.73
C MET A 353 8.11 11.67 -7.44
N ARG A 354 9.26 10.99 -7.30
CA ARG A 354 9.44 9.64 -7.85
C ARG A 354 8.53 8.62 -7.19
N ASP A 355 8.37 8.72 -5.86
CA ASP A 355 7.50 7.85 -5.07
C ASP A 355 6.02 8.06 -5.39
N ALA A 356 5.59 9.31 -5.64
CA ALA A 356 4.21 9.62 -5.96
C ALA A 356 3.70 8.88 -7.21
N LYS A 357 4.56 8.66 -8.21
CA LYS A 357 4.13 8.10 -9.50
C LYS A 357 3.50 6.72 -9.38
N ILE A 358 4.02 5.86 -8.51
CA ILE A 358 3.50 4.49 -8.38
C ILE A 358 2.07 4.47 -7.83
N THR A 359 1.68 5.47 -7.03
CA THR A 359 0.34 5.53 -6.44
C THR A 359 -0.77 5.68 -7.48
N GLN A 360 -0.45 6.16 -8.69
CA GLN A 360 -1.36 6.19 -9.84
C GLN A 360 -1.47 4.84 -10.58
N ILE A 361 -0.57 3.88 -10.30
CA ILE A 361 -0.41 2.65 -11.08
C ILE A 361 -0.88 1.42 -10.32
N TYR A 362 -0.26 1.11 -9.16
CA TYR A 362 -0.54 -0.13 -8.45
C TYR A 362 -1.87 -0.14 -7.70
N GLU A 363 -2.32 -1.33 -7.29
CA GLU A 363 -3.63 -1.60 -6.69
C GLU A 363 -4.81 -1.07 -7.54
N GLY A 364 -4.63 -1.17 -8.86
CA GLY A 364 -5.53 -0.64 -9.87
C GLY A 364 -5.15 0.77 -10.30
N THR A 365 -4.86 0.93 -11.60
CA THR A 365 -4.48 2.23 -12.16
C THR A 365 -5.57 3.29 -11.97
N SER A 366 -5.22 4.57 -12.16
CA SER A 366 -6.21 5.67 -12.12
C SER A 366 -7.38 5.44 -13.09
N GLU A 367 -7.15 4.77 -14.23
CA GLU A 367 -8.19 4.36 -15.19
C GLU A 367 -9.10 3.28 -14.60
N ILE A 368 -8.52 2.28 -13.92
CA ILE A 368 -9.32 1.22 -13.25
C ILE A 368 -10.17 1.83 -12.12
N GLN A 369 -9.65 2.79 -11.36
CA GLN A 369 -10.47 3.48 -10.36
C GLN A 369 -11.66 4.19 -11.00
N ARG A 370 -11.46 4.87 -12.15
CA ARG A 370 -12.55 5.52 -12.91
C ARG A 370 -13.57 4.51 -13.42
N ILE A 371 -13.15 3.31 -13.84
CA ILE A 371 -14.05 2.21 -14.20
C ILE A 371 -14.88 1.77 -12.99
N VAL A 372 -14.29 1.60 -11.81
CA VAL A 372 -15.02 1.23 -10.59
C VAL A 372 -16.06 2.30 -10.23
N ILE A 373 -15.66 3.56 -10.25
CA ILE A 373 -16.56 4.70 -9.98
C ILE A 373 -17.69 4.73 -10.99
N SER A 374 -17.40 4.70 -12.29
CA SER A 374 -18.41 4.80 -13.35
C SER A 374 -19.42 3.66 -13.27
N ARG A 375 -18.97 2.43 -13.05
CA ARG A 375 -19.86 1.28 -12.86
C ARG A 375 -20.77 1.41 -11.65
N SER A 376 -20.33 2.14 -10.62
CA SER A 376 -21.15 2.37 -9.41
C SER A 376 -22.21 3.46 -9.61
N ILE A 377 -21.91 4.52 -10.38
CA ILE A 377 -22.84 5.64 -10.57
C ILE A 377 -23.79 5.45 -11.77
N LEU A 378 -23.48 4.53 -12.68
CA LEU A 378 -24.29 4.25 -13.87
C LEU A 378 -25.21 3.01 -13.69
N LYS A 379 -25.22 2.41 -12.52
CA LYS A 379 -26.20 1.39 -12.13
C LYS A 379 -27.52 2.04 -11.78
#